data_29e3610858f44b23856af7d83918d68c
#
_entry.id   29e3610858f44b23856af7d83918d68c
#
_cell.length_a   1.000
_cell.length_b   1.000
_cell.length_c   1.000
_cell.angle_alpha   90.00
_cell.angle_beta   90.00
_cell.angle_gamma   90.00
#
_symmetry.space_group_name_H-M   'P 1'
#
loop_
_entity.id
_entity.type
_entity.pdbx_description
1 polymer ?
#
loop_
_entity_poly.entity_id
_entity_poly.type
_entity_poly.pdbx_seq_one_letter_code
_entity_poly.pdbx_strand_id
1 'polypeptide(L)'
;VGQNGPQAGTPAHMRALNQRLVLDRLRTHGEATRPRIAADTGLSKPTVGQALLDLEQHGLVRATGRSLAGPGRAAVVYQAAPDAGHVVGVDIGRRVIRVAVADLEGSIVARLDEPNRCRSASALVRTVSDAVDRAVASAGLAPHEVVATVVGTPGVPDPATGTVHRAPNLPGWERRGVLHELVSALAVAGSDVVVENDANLCAVGEHALGAALGVDVLVCLTVGTGIGMGLLVAGRLFRGAHGAAGEIADLPYGPMPSGAGARRPGPMETAAAGQAVVDAARALGLTARSAKDVFRLARAGDERAVRVVEEEAEKLAYVVSAVTAVLDPRLIVLGGGIGGNADLLAGPMRRALAATIPAVPDIVAGQLGEDAVLAGAIATALDTARDLVFDRRGLPHTAGA
;
A
#
# COMPACT_ATOMS: atom_id res chain seq x y z
N VAL A 1 8.63 -32.22 25.00
CA VAL A 1 9.47 -32.75 23.92
C VAL A 1 8.55 -33.61 23.05
N GLY A 2 8.00 -33.08 22.01
CA GLY A 2 7.23 -33.79 21.01
C GLY A 2 7.85 -33.46 19.65
N GLN A 3 8.56 -34.43 19.09
CA GLN A 3 9.07 -34.36 17.71
C GLN A 3 7.92 -34.52 16.75
N ASN A 4 7.44 -33.41 16.14
CA ASN A 4 6.64 -33.45 14.91
C ASN A 4 7.62 -33.72 13.76
N GLY A 5 7.77 -34.99 13.36
CA GLY A 5 8.38 -35.37 12.09
C GLY A 5 7.59 -34.79 10.91
N PRO A 6 8.19 -34.69 9.71
CA PRO A 6 7.49 -34.15 8.54
C PRO A 6 6.25 -35.01 8.26
N GLN A 7 5.05 -34.40 8.34
CA GLN A 7 3.80 -35.06 7.95
C GLN A 7 3.88 -35.34 6.45
N ALA A 8 3.88 -36.62 6.07
CA ALA A 8 3.78 -37.04 4.68
C ALA A 8 2.50 -36.45 4.07
N GLY A 9 2.62 -35.66 3.01
CA GLY A 9 1.49 -34.99 2.38
C GLY A 9 0.45 -35.98 1.91
N THR A 10 -0.78 -35.83 2.38
CA THR A 10 -1.91 -36.64 1.90
C THR A 10 -2.15 -36.38 0.41
N PRO A 11 -2.77 -37.33 -0.34
CA PRO A 11 -3.15 -37.08 -1.75
C PRO A 11 -4.00 -35.82 -1.96
N ALA A 12 -4.81 -35.45 -0.96
CA ALA A 12 -5.59 -34.21 -0.98
C ALA A 12 -4.69 -32.98 -0.86
N HIS A 13 -3.71 -32.99 0.05
CA HIS A 13 -2.72 -31.91 0.20
C HIS A 13 -1.88 -31.71 -1.08
N MET A 14 -1.44 -32.80 -1.69
CA MET A 14 -0.71 -32.73 -2.96
C MET A 14 -1.56 -32.18 -4.11
N ARG A 15 -2.86 -32.50 -4.13
CA ARG A 15 -3.80 -31.92 -5.11
C ARG A 15 -3.95 -30.42 -4.92
N ALA A 16 -4.19 -29.95 -3.70
CA ALA A 16 -4.32 -28.52 -3.38
C ALA A 16 -3.03 -27.76 -3.76
N LEU A 17 -1.86 -28.33 -3.46
CA LEU A 17 -0.57 -27.73 -3.85
C LEU A 17 -0.43 -27.60 -5.38
N ASN A 18 -0.78 -28.65 -6.14
CA ASN A 18 -0.74 -28.61 -7.59
C ASN A 18 -1.72 -27.59 -8.18
N GLN A 19 -2.94 -27.50 -7.64
CA GLN A 19 -3.93 -26.48 -8.03
C GLN A 19 -3.38 -25.07 -7.77
N ARG A 20 -2.78 -24.83 -6.58
CA ARG A 20 -2.17 -23.54 -6.22
C ARG A 20 -1.04 -23.19 -7.21
N LEU A 21 -0.13 -24.11 -7.50
CA LEU A 21 0.95 -23.87 -8.47
C LEU A 21 0.43 -23.51 -9.87
N VAL A 22 -0.61 -24.19 -10.34
CA VAL A 22 -1.25 -23.88 -11.63
C VAL A 22 -1.91 -22.51 -11.62
N LEU A 23 -2.67 -22.19 -10.58
CA LEU A 23 -3.36 -20.91 -10.43
C LEU A 23 -2.37 -19.74 -10.30
N ASP A 24 -1.34 -19.87 -9.46
CA ASP A 24 -0.30 -18.86 -9.27
C ASP A 24 0.49 -18.60 -10.55
N ARG A 25 0.79 -19.69 -11.33
CA ARG A 25 1.39 -19.54 -12.65
C ARG A 25 0.51 -18.69 -13.59
N LEU A 26 -0.81 -18.93 -13.61
CA LEU A 26 -1.74 -18.17 -14.46
C LEU A 26 -1.87 -16.70 -13.99
N ARG A 27 -1.88 -16.45 -12.68
CA ARG A 27 -1.90 -15.10 -12.11
C ARG A 27 -0.63 -14.30 -12.40
N THR A 28 0.53 -14.95 -12.27
CA THR A 28 1.83 -14.25 -12.35
C THR A 28 2.28 -14.01 -13.79
N HIS A 29 1.99 -14.95 -14.70
CA HIS A 29 2.51 -14.93 -16.07
C HIS A 29 1.42 -14.86 -17.15
N GLY A 30 0.17 -14.62 -16.73
CA GLY A 30 -0.99 -14.49 -17.61
C GLY A 30 -1.45 -15.81 -18.23
N GLU A 31 -2.33 -15.68 -19.23
CA GLU A 31 -2.98 -16.80 -19.90
C GLU A 31 -1.99 -17.77 -20.55
N ALA A 32 -2.31 -19.06 -20.52
CA ALA A 32 -1.45 -20.08 -21.07
C ALA A 32 -2.21 -21.36 -21.48
N THR A 33 -1.58 -22.14 -22.36
CA THR A 33 -2.05 -23.49 -22.69
C THR A 33 -1.58 -24.52 -21.67
N ARG A 34 -2.28 -25.66 -21.56
CA ARG A 34 -1.91 -26.78 -20.67
C ARG A 34 -0.43 -27.22 -20.84
N PRO A 35 0.12 -27.40 -22.08
CA PRO A 35 1.52 -27.75 -22.24
C PRO A 35 2.49 -26.68 -21.70
N ARG A 36 2.14 -25.40 -21.86
CA ARG A 36 2.95 -24.30 -21.37
C ARG A 36 2.96 -24.24 -19.83
N ILE A 37 1.78 -24.38 -19.19
CA ILE A 37 1.66 -24.45 -17.73
C ILE A 37 2.48 -25.63 -17.18
N ALA A 38 2.42 -26.80 -17.84
CA ALA A 38 3.20 -27.97 -17.43
C ALA A 38 4.72 -27.71 -17.51
N ALA A 39 5.18 -27.04 -18.56
CA ALA A 39 6.58 -26.66 -18.69
C ALA A 39 7.03 -25.67 -17.63
N ASP A 40 6.20 -24.65 -17.33
CA ASP A 40 6.53 -23.58 -16.39
C ASP A 40 6.48 -24.05 -14.92
N THR A 41 5.57 -24.99 -14.58
CA THR A 41 5.38 -25.50 -13.21
C THR A 41 6.17 -26.76 -12.89
N GLY A 42 6.71 -27.44 -13.91
CA GLY A 42 7.36 -28.74 -13.75
C GLY A 42 6.37 -29.91 -13.49
N LEU A 43 5.06 -29.65 -13.53
CA LEU A 43 4.03 -30.68 -13.34
C LEU A 43 3.81 -31.51 -14.62
N SER A 44 3.37 -32.76 -14.46
CA SER A 44 2.97 -33.57 -15.59
C SER A 44 1.73 -33.01 -16.30
N LYS A 45 1.62 -33.21 -17.64
CA LYS A 45 0.44 -32.75 -18.39
C LYS A 45 -0.90 -33.32 -17.83
N PRO A 46 -0.99 -34.62 -17.41
CA PRO A 46 -2.18 -35.10 -16.72
C PRO A 46 -2.49 -34.37 -15.43
N THR A 47 -1.47 -34.09 -14.58
CA THR A 47 -1.63 -33.35 -13.32
C THR A 47 -2.16 -31.93 -13.55
N VAL A 48 -1.57 -31.21 -14.52
CA VAL A 48 -2.07 -29.89 -14.91
C VAL A 48 -3.49 -29.96 -15.46
N GLY A 49 -3.80 -31.00 -16.25
CA GLY A 49 -5.14 -31.20 -16.76
C GLY A 49 -6.18 -31.36 -15.66
N GLN A 50 -5.89 -32.18 -14.64
CA GLN A 50 -6.79 -32.37 -13.51
C GLN A 50 -6.92 -31.08 -12.66
N ALA A 51 -5.81 -30.41 -12.38
CA ALA A 51 -5.83 -29.15 -11.64
C ALA A 51 -6.66 -28.07 -12.34
N LEU A 52 -6.55 -27.93 -13.68
CA LEU A 52 -7.35 -26.99 -14.45
C LEU A 52 -8.85 -27.32 -14.42
N LEU A 53 -9.22 -28.60 -14.52
CA LEU A 53 -10.61 -29.03 -14.41
C LEU A 53 -11.20 -28.70 -13.04
N ASP A 54 -10.46 -29.00 -11.98
CA ASP A 54 -10.88 -28.70 -10.61
C ASP A 54 -11.02 -27.18 -10.40
N LEU A 55 -10.03 -26.37 -10.82
CA LEU A 55 -10.05 -24.93 -10.72
C LEU A 55 -11.19 -24.29 -11.54
N GLU A 56 -11.49 -24.83 -12.72
CA GLU A 56 -12.59 -24.36 -13.58
C GLU A 56 -13.95 -24.69 -12.95
N GLN A 57 -14.13 -25.88 -12.37
CA GLN A 57 -15.33 -26.25 -11.63
C GLN A 57 -15.59 -25.32 -10.43
N HIS A 58 -14.54 -24.83 -9.78
CA HIS A 58 -14.62 -23.89 -8.66
C HIS A 58 -14.64 -22.42 -9.09
N GLY A 59 -14.63 -22.13 -10.40
CA GLY A 59 -14.69 -20.77 -10.93
C GLY A 59 -13.44 -19.94 -10.65
N LEU A 60 -12.28 -20.58 -10.47
CA LEU A 60 -10.98 -19.92 -10.25
C LEU A 60 -10.16 -19.74 -11.54
N VAL A 61 -10.49 -20.53 -12.56
CA VAL A 61 -9.88 -20.51 -13.89
C VAL A 61 -10.98 -20.60 -14.92
N ARG A 62 -10.79 -20.00 -16.07
CA ARG A 62 -11.68 -20.14 -17.23
C ARG A 62 -10.89 -20.36 -18.53
N ALA A 63 -11.49 -21.10 -19.45
CA ALA A 63 -11.00 -21.18 -20.83
C ALA A 63 -11.33 -19.86 -21.57
N THR A 64 -10.35 -19.27 -22.26
CA THR A 64 -10.57 -17.98 -22.97
C THR A 64 -11.26 -18.13 -24.32
N GLY A 65 -11.51 -19.37 -24.78
CA GLY A 65 -12.03 -19.66 -26.11
C GLY A 65 -11.03 -19.39 -27.24
N ARG A 66 -9.85 -18.87 -26.95
CA ARG A 66 -8.77 -18.67 -27.93
C ARG A 66 -8.06 -19.99 -28.18
N SER A 67 -7.72 -20.20 -29.43
CA SER A 67 -6.93 -21.36 -29.85
C SER A 67 -5.66 -20.85 -30.51
N LEU A 68 -4.51 -21.20 -29.96
CA LEU A 68 -3.24 -20.91 -30.64
C LEU A 68 -3.15 -21.84 -31.88
N ALA A 69 -3.32 -21.24 -33.04
CA ALA A 69 -3.16 -21.93 -34.33
C ALA A 69 -1.68 -22.27 -34.55
N GLY A 70 -1.33 -23.57 -34.49
CA GLY A 70 -0.05 -24.13 -34.83
C GLY A 70 -0.29 -25.37 -35.70
N PRO A 71 0.73 -25.97 -36.34
CA PRO A 71 0.59 -27.24 -37.02
C PRO A 71 0.28 -28.33 -35.99
N GLY A 72 -1.02 -28.58 -35.77
CA GLY A 72 -1.53 -29.53 -34.79
C GLY A 72 -2.93 -29.16 -34.29
N ARG A 73 -3.46 -29.98 -33.36
CA ARG A 73 -4.78 -29.77 -32.74
C ARG A 73 -4.81 -28.45 -31.98
N ALA A 74 -5.85 -27.61 -32.18
CA ALA A 74 -6.08 -26.37 -31.47
C ALA A 74 -5.98 -26.54 -29.93
N ALA A 75 -5.09 -25.76 -29.29
CA ALA A 75 -4.86 -25.87 -27.87
C ALA A 75 -5.71 -24.83 -27.13
N VAL A 76 -6.47 -25.26 -26.14
CA VAL A 76 -7.26 -24.39 -25.28
C VAL A 76 -6.33 -23.54 -24.41
N VAL A 77 -6.59 -22.23 -24.35
CA VAL A 77 -5.90 -21.26 -23.49
C VAL A 77 -6.74 -21.05 -22.24
N TYR A 78 -6.09 -21.04 -21.09
CA TYR A 78 -6.68 -20.83 -19.77
C TYR A 78 -6.15 -19.54 -19.14
N GLN A 79 -6.99 -18.85 -18.40
CA GLN A 79 -6.61 -17.72 -17.56
C GLN A 79 -7.21 -17.86 -16.15
N ALA A 80 -6.60 -17.23 -15.14
CA ALA A 80 -7.24 -17.05 -13.85
C ALA A 80 -8.55 -16.27 -14.04
N ALA A 81 -9.59 -16.56 -13.25
CA ALA A 81 -10.85 -15.86 -13.34
C ALA A 81 -10.77 -14.55 -12.52
N PRO A 82 -10.77 -13.36 -13.17
CA PRO A 82 -10.66 -12.08 -12.47
C PRO A 82 -11.86 -11.84 -11.55
N ASP A 83 -13.02 -12.28 -11.96
CA ASP A 83 -14.34 -12.15 -11.33
C ASP A 83 -14.61 -13.23 -10.26
N ALA A 84 -13.62 -14.05 -9.91
CA ALA A 84 -13.77 -15.02 -8.82
C ALA A 84 -13.92 -14.37 -7.43
N GLY A 85 -13.66 -13.08 -7.31
CA GLY A 85 -13.84 -12.25 -6.12
C GLY A 85 -13.39 -10.84 -6.40
N HIS A 86 -13.73 -9.92 -5.51
CA HIS A 86 -13.37 -8.51 -5.63
C HIS A 86 -12.73 -8.02 -4.33
N VAL A 87 -11.94 -6.97 -4.44
CA VAL A 87 -11.31 -6.31 -3.29
C VAL A 87 -11.68 -4.84 -3.26
N VAL A 88 -11.65 -4.27 -2.06
CA VAL A 88 -11.87 -2.85 -1.84
C VAL A 88 -10.63 -2.22 -1.23
N GLY A 89 -10.12 -1.16 -1.85
CA GLY A 89 -9.15 -0.25 -1.28
C GLY A 89 -9.81 1.03 -0.83
N VAL A 90 -9.40 1.55 0.33
CA VAL A 90 -9.86 2.83 0.87
C VAL A 90 -8.65 3.66 1.27
N ASP A 91 -8.64 4.95 0.91
CA ASP A 91 -7.71 5.95 1.41
C ASP A 91 -8.49 7.00 2.19
N ILE A 92 -8.30 7.04 3.52
CA ILE A 92 -8.90 8.05 4.39
C ILE A 92 -7.98 9.27 4.45
N GLY A 93 -8.05 10.14 3.46
CA GLY A 93 -7.33 11.39 3.47
C GLY A 93 -8.02 12.48 4.31
N ARG A 94 -7.25 13.48 4.72
CA ARG A 94 -7.79 14.64 5.48
C ARG A 94 -8.88 15.40 4.71
N ARG A 95 -8.77 15.50 3.40
CA ARG A 95 -9.67 16.29 2.54
C ARG A 95 -10.57 15.45 1.65
N VAL A 96 -10.14 14.26 1.32
CA VAL A 96 -10.82 13.36 0.39
C VAL A 96 -10.72 11.94 0.92
N ILE A 97 -11.82 11.21 0.87
CA ILE A 97 -11.88 9.77 1.04
C ILE A 97 -11.94 9.19 -0.37
N ARG A 98 -11.02 8.26 -0.68
CA ARG A 98 -10.99 7.57 -1.97
C ARG A 98 -11.32 6.11 -1.75
N VAL A 99 -12.18 5.57 -2.57
CA VAL A 99 -12.57 4.16 -2.56
C VAL A 99 -12.44 3.60 -3.96
N ALA A 100 -11.84 2.44 -4.09
CA ALA A 100 -11.83 1.69 -5.33
C ALA A 100 -12.18 0.24 -5.10
N VAL A 101 -12.94 -0.33 -6.03
CA VAL A 101 -13.24 -1.77 -6.12
C VAL A 101 -12.43 -2.32 -7.28
N ALA A 102 -11.72 -3.42 -7.08
CA ALA A 102 -10.94 -4.09 -8.11
C ALA A 102 -11.28 -5.58 -8.19
N ASP A 103 -11.11 -6.15 -9.39
CA ASP A 103 -11.12 -7.60 -9.59
C ASP A 103 -9.81 -8.24 -9.09
N LEU A 104 -9.69 -9.57 -9.15
CA LEU A 104 -8.49 -10.29 -8.68
C LEU A 104 -7.25 -10.11 -9.59
N GLU A 105 -7.37 -9.49 -10.75
CA GLU A 105 -6.24 -9.05 -11.57
C GLU A 105 -5.77 -7.64 -11.21
N GLY A 106 -6.55 -6.92 -10.40
CA GLY A 106 -6.26 -5.55 -9.96
C GLY A 106 -6.86 -4.48 -10.87
N SER A 107 -7.71 -4.87 -11.84
CA SER A 107 -8.43 -3.92 -12.68
C SER A 107 -9.51 -3.21 -11.86
N ILE A 108 -9.48 -1.88 -11.83
CA ILE A 108 -10.48 -1.09 -11.11
C ILE A 108 -11.81 -1.17 -11.84
N VAL A 109 -12.82 -1.73 -11.19
CA VAL A 109 -14.19 -1.87 -11.71
C VAL A 109 -15.13 -0.77 -11.23
N ALA A 110 -14.82 -0.12 -10.10
CA ALA A 110 -15.49 1.09 -9.65
C ALA A 110 -14.55 1.96 -8.83
N ARG A 111 -14.77 3.28 -8.85
CA ARG A 111 -14.05 4.26 -8.04
C ARG A 111 -14.99 5.36 -7.58
N LEU A 112 -14.77 5.81 -6.34
CA LEU A 112 -15.48 6.93 -5.74
C LEU A 112 -14.49 7.80 -4.95
N ASP A 113 -14.47 9.09 -5.26
CA ASP A 113 -13.70 10.10 -4.52
C ASP A 113 -14.71 11.05 -3.86
N GLU A 114 -14.66 11.19 -2.53
CA GLU A 114 -15.62 11.96 -1.76
C GLU A 114 -14.92 12.97 -0.83
N PRO A 115 -15.39 14.22 -0.75
CA PRO A 115 -14.82 15.19 0.18
C PRO A 115 -14.99 14.76 1.63
N ASN A 116 -13.89 14.70 2.38
CA ASN A 116 -13.92 14.45 3.82
C ASN A 116 -14.28 15.75 4.57
N ARG A 117 -15.53 15.86 5.04
CA ARG A 117 -16.05 16.96 5.84
C ARG A 117 -16.40 16.54 7.27
N CYS A 118 -15.99 15.36 7.67
CA CYS A 118 -16.32 14.76 8.96
C CYS A 118 -15.69 15.54 10.11
N ARG A 119 -16.49 15.75 11.18
CA ARG A 119 -16.07 16.46 12.39
C ARG A 119 -15.97 15.54 13.61
N SER A 120 -16.19 14.24 13.42
CA SER A 120 -16.06 13.22 14.46
C SER A 120 -15.69 11.87 13.86
N ALA A 121 -15.08 11.01 14.65
CA ALA A 121 -14.71 9.66 14.25
C ALA A 121 -15.92 8.83 13.78
N SER A 122 -17.04 8.85 14.53
CA SER A 122 -18.22 8.09 14.14
C SER A 122 -18.88 8.59 12.84
N ALA A 123 -18.80 9.91 12.58
CA ALA A 123 -19.24 10.43 11.28
C ALA A 123 -18.32 9.93 10.14
N LEU A 124 -17.00 9.91 10.39
CA LEU A 124 -16.02 9.43 9.43
C LEU A 124 -16.22 7.93 9.13
N VAL A 125 -16.40 7.10 10.16
CA VAL A 125 -16.69 5.67 9.99
C VAL A 125 -17.93 5.45 9.11
N ARG A 126 -19.04 6.14 9.40
CA ARG A 126 -20.25 6.05 8.57
C ARG A 126 -20.00 6.49 7.14
N THR A 127 -19.33 7.64 6.93
CA THR A 127 -19.03 8.14 5.58
C THR A 127 -18.18 7.14 4.78
N VAL A 128 -17.19 6.50 5.43
CA VAL A 128 -16.36 5.47 4.78
C VAL A 128 -17.21 4.25 4.44
N SER A 129 -18.04 3.75 5.36
CA SER A 129 -18.92 2.61 5.11
C SER A 129 -19.89 2.90 3.96
N ASP A 130 -20.58 4.04 4.00
CA ASP A 130 -21.52 4.46 2.93
C ASP A 130 -20.81 4.61 1.57
N ALA A 131 -19.56 5.09 1.56
CA ALA A 131 -18.77 5.22 0.34
C ALA A 131 -18.38 3.86 -0.25
N VAL A 132 -18.00 2.90 0.61
CA VAL A 132 -17.71 1.51 0.20
C VAL A 132 -18.96 0.86 -0.37
N ASP A 133 -20.11 0.94 0.32
CA ASP A 133 -21.36 0.36 -0.14
C ASP A 133 -21.78 0.92 -1.51
N ARG A 134 -21.65 2.23 -1.72
CA ARG A 134 -21.93 2.87 -3.01
C ARG A 134 -20.95 2.46 -4.11
N ALA A 135 -19.66 2.31 -3.79
CA ALA A 135 -18.66 1.86 -4.74
C ALA A 135 -18.93 0.42 -5.19
N VAL A 136 -19.22 -0.48 -4.24
CA VAL A 136 -19.59 -1.88 -4.51
C VAL A 136 -20.87 -1.97 -5.34
N ALA A 137 -21.92 -1.22 -4.96
CA ALA A 137 -23.16 -1.18 -5.72
C ALA A 137 -22.98 -0.62 -7.14
N SER A 138 -22.11 0.39 -7.32
CA SER A 138 -21.82 0.96 -8.64
C SER A 138 -21.06 0.00 -9.57
N ALA A 139 -20.33 -0.95 -8.99
CA ALA A 139 -19.70 -2.06 -9.73
C ALA A 139 -20.72 -3.17 -10.12
N GLY A 140 -21.99 -3.07 -9.68
CA GLY A 140 -23.00 -4.11 -9.89
C GLY A 140 -22.80 -5.34 -9.03
N LEU A 141 -22.02 -5.23 -7.94
CA LEU A 141 -21.65 -6.35 -7.08
C LEU A 141 -22.54 -6.42 -5.84
N ALA A 142 -22.76 -7.64 -5.36
CA ALA A 142 -23.32 -7.87 -4.02
C ALA A 142 -22.19 -7.79 -2.96
N PRO A 143 -22.50 -7.35 -1.73
CA PRO A 143 -21.47 -7.21 -0.68
C PRO A 143 -20.63 -8.47 -0.43
N HIS A 144 -21.23 -9.66 -0.52
CA HIS A 144 -20.53 -10.93 -0.29
C HIS A 144 -19.51 -11.31 -1.39
N GLU A 145 -19.47 -10.61 -2.53
CA GLU A 145 -18.48 -10.78 -3.57
C GLU A 145 -17.17 -10.03 -3.25
N VAL A 146 -17.21 -9.14 -2.25
CA VAL A 146 -16.02 -8.51 -1.70
C VAL A 146 -15.33 -9.46 -0.73
N VAL A 147 -14.10 -9.85 -1.05
CA VAL A 147 -13.32 -10.84 -0.30
C VAL A 147 -12.40 -10.21 0.72
N ALA A 148 -11.83 -9.06 0.41
CA ALA A 148 -10.96 -8.31 1.30
C ALA A 148 -11.12 -6.80 1.11
N THR A 149 -11.03 -6.07 2.21
CA THR A 149 -11.02 -4.60 2.25
C THR A 149 -9.77 -4.11 2.99
N VAL A 150 -9.00 -3.23 2.38
CA VAL A 150 -7.86 -2.59 3.02
C VAL A 150 -8.08 -1.10 3.10
N VAL A 151 -7.94 -0.56 4.31
CA VAL A 151 -8.16 0.86 4.61
C VAL A 151 -6.85 1.52 4.98
N GLY A 152 -6.42 2.49 4.19
CA GLY A 152 -5.34 3.40 4.49
C GLY A 152 -5.81 4.54 5.39
N THR A 153 -5.10 4.79 6.47
CA THR A 153 -5.41 5.86 7.41
C THR A 153 -4.17 6.59 7.88
N PRO A 154 -4.24 7.92 8.10
CA PRO A 154 -3.22 8.61 8.87
C PRO A 154 -3.07 8.02 10.26
N GLY A 155 -1.83 7.98 10.76
CA GLY A 155 -1.48 7.44 12.08
C GLY A 155 -1.21 5.94 12.09
N VAL A 156 -0.86 5.42 13.26
CA VAL A 156 -0.46 4.03 13.48
C VAL A 156 -1.64 3.24 14.05
N PRO A 157 -2.23 2.31 13.28
CA PRO A 157 -3.25 1.42 13.81
C PRO A 157 -2.66 0.44 14.82
N ASP A 158 -3.30 0.31 15.98
CA ASP A 158 -2.99 -0.69 16.99
C ASP A 158 -4.17 -1.65 17.15
N PRO A 159 -4.13 -2.82 16.52
CA PRO A 159 -5.20 -3.80 16.62
C PRO A 159 -5.42 -4.36 18.03
N ALA A 160 -4.39 -4.38 18.87
CA ALA A 160 -4.48 -4.91 20.22
C ALA A 160 -5.34 -4.02 21.14
N THR A 161 -5.26 -2.70 20.95
CA THR A 161 -6.04 -1.72 21.73
C THR A 161 -7.26 -1.20 20.99
N GLY A 162 -7.38 -1.45 19.69
CA GLY A 162 -8.42 -0.92 18.82
C GLY A 162 -8.34 0.61 18.64
N THR A 163 -7.14 1.17 18.75
CA THR A 163 -6.89 2.62 18.65
C THR A 163 -6.03 2.93 17.41
N VAL A 164 -6.09 4.18 16.96
CA VAL A 164 -5.11 4.75 16.03
C VAL A 164 -4.29 5.77 16.82
N HIS A 165 -2.98 5.65 16.80
CA HIS A 165 -2.09 6.61 17.42
C HIS A 165 -1.61 7.62 16.40
N ARG A 166 -1.33 8.87 16.82
CA ARG A 166 -0.72 9.90 15.98
C ARG A 166 -1.53 10.32 14.75
N ALA A 167 -2.85 10.44 14.90
CA ALA A 167 -3.75 10.92 13.86
C ALA A 167 -4.44 12.27 14.25
N PRO A 168 -3.68 13.32 14.62
CA PRO A 168 -4.26 14.57 15.11
C PRO A 168 -5.09 15.31 14.07
N ASN A 169 -4.88 14.99 12.79
CA ASN A 169 -5.53 15.63 11.66
C ASN A 169 -6.96 15.11 11.38
N LEU A 170 -7.38 14.04 12.07
CA LEU A 170 -8.72 13.46 11.97
C LEU A 170 -9.44 13.57 13.33
N PRO A 171 -10.54 14.35 13.45
CA PRO A 171 -11.21 14.61 14.72
C PRO A 171 -11.72 13.35 15.42
N GLY A 172 -11.19 13.07 16.61
CA GLY A 172 -11.57 11.91 17.44
C GLY A 172 -11.07 10.55 16.93
N TRP A 173 -10.18 10.53 15.93
CA TRP A 173 -9.68 9.29 15.34
C TRP A 173 -8.79 8.48 16.30
N GLU A 174 -8.18 9.14 17.28
CA GLU A 174 -7.36 8.47 18.31
C GLU A 174 -8.19 7.94 19.50
N ARG A 175 -9.52 8.01 19.44
CA ARG A 175 -10.38 7.48 20.52
C ARG A 175 -10.33 5.95 20.56
N ARG A 176 -10.47 5.42 21.77
CA ARG A 176 -10.51 3.98 22.00
C ARG A 176 -11.66 3.31 21.22
N GLY A 177 -11.39 2.18 20.59
CA GLY A 177 -12.39 1.38 19.87
C GLY A 177 -12.73 1.87 18.46
N VAL A 178 -12.12 2.94 17.96
CA VAL A 178 -12.39 3.46 16.62
C VAL A 178 -12.10 2.43 15.51
N LEU A 179 -11.03 1.65 15.66
CA LEU A 179 -10.71 0.58 14.70
C LEU A 179 -11.76 -0.53 14.72
N HIS A 180 -12.22 -0.94 15.89
CA HIS A 180 -13.27 -1.95 15.98
C HIS A 180 -14.57 -1.47 15.33
N GLU A 181 -14.94 -0.18 15.53
CA GLU A 181 -16.11 0.40 14.89
C GLU A 181 -15.97 0.42 13.37
N LEU A 182 -14.79 0.83 12.86
CA LEU A 182 -14.51 0.86 11.42
C LEU A 182 -14.54 -0.55 10.81
N VAL A 183 -13.82 -1.50 11.42
CA VAL A 183 -13.78 -2.89 10.96
C VAL A 183 -15.16 -3.50 10.97
N SER A 184 -15.95 -3.30 12.05
CA SER A 184 -17.32 -3.81 12.15
C SER A 184 -18.26 -3.20 11.12
N ALA A 185 -18.09 -1.92 10.78
CA ALA A 185 -18.91 -1.24 9.78
C ALA A 185 -18.61 -1.71 8.35
N LEU A 186 -17.39 -2.20 8.09
CA LEU A 186 -16.95 -2.66 6.76
C LEU A 186 -17.00 -4.19 6.62
N ALA A 187 -17.17 -4.91 7.72
CA ALA A 187 -17.16 -6.37 7.71
C ALA A 187 -18.39 -6.95 7.00
N VAL A 188 -18.14 -7.73 5.97
CA VAL A 188 -19.12 -8.62 5.33
C VAL A 188 -18.78 -10.05 5.73
N ALA A 189 -19.78 -10.90 5.88
CA ALA A 189 -19.57 -12.30 6.25
C ALA A 189 -18.60 -12.98 5.26
N GLY A 190 -17.46 -13.39 5.80
CA GLY A 190 -16.42 -14.02 5.00
C GLY A 190 -15.42 -13.04 4.33
N SER A 191 -15.44 -11.75 4.57
CA SER A 191 -14.40 -10.83 4.09
C SER A 191 -13.41 -10.47 5.21
N ASP A 192 -12.16 -10.22 4.84
CA ASP A 192 -11.16 -9.68 5.75
C ASP A 192 -11.08 -8.16 5.62
N VAL A 193 -11.01 -7.47 6.76
CA VAL A 193 -10.81 -6.02 6.81
C VAL A 193 -9.49 -5.72 7.52
N VAL A 194 -8.58 -5.06 6.80
CA VAL A 194 -7.27 -4.65 7.31
C VAL A 194 -7.19 -3.13 7.32
N VAL A 195 -6.70 -2.55 8.41
CA VAL A 195 -6.41 -1.11 8.51
C VAL A 195 -4.91 -0.94 8.60
N GLU A 196 -4.34 -0.09 7.74
CA GLU A 196 -2.90 0.13 7.63
C GLU A 196 -2.60 1.64 7.60
N ASN A 197 -1.38 2.00 7.97
CA ASN A 197 -0.90 3.37 7.85
C ASN A 197 -0.79 3.82 6.38
N ASP A 198 -1.13 5.07 6.08
CA ASP A 198 -1.13 5.64 4.74
C ASP A 198 0.27 5.71 4.09
N ALA A 199 1.33 6.03 4.85
CA ALA A 199 2.70 6.03 4.31
C ALA A 199 3.19 4.60 4.01
N ASN A 200 2.77 3.61 4.79
CA ASN A 200 3.02 2.21 4.52
C ASN A 200 2.36 1.75 3.21
N LEU A 201 1.10 2.10 3.01
CA LEU A 201 0.40 1.78 1.76
C LEU A 201 0.96 2.56 0.57
N CYS A 202 1.40 3.81 0.77
CA CYS A 202 2.12 4.54 -0.27
C CYS A 202 3.36 3.77 -0.75
N ALA A 203 4.16 3.24 0.18
CA ALA A 203 5.33 2.43 -0.16
C ALA A 203 4.95 1.14 -0.90
N VAL A 204 3.89 0.45 -0.46
CA VAL A 204 3.38 -0.75 -1.14
C VAL A 204 2.88 -0.42 -2.54
N GLY A 205 2.15 0.69 -2.72
CA GLY A 205 1.65 1.14 -4.02
C GLY A 205 2.78 1.42 -5.01
N GLU A 206 3.77 2.22 -4.59
CA GLU A 206 4.94 2.54 -5.41
C GLU A 206 5.79 1.30 -5.74
N HIS A 207 5.82 0.30 -4.86
CA HIS A 207 6.47 -0.98 -5.12
C HIS A 207 5.67 -1.86 -6.08
N ALA A 208 4.35 -1.87 -6.00
CA ALA A 208 3.51 -2.72 -6.82
C ALA A 208 3.31 -2.19 -8.25
N LEU A 209 3.13 -0.86 -8.40
CA LEU A 209 2.68 -0.24 -9.65
C LEU A 209 3.46 1.03 -10.04
N GLY A 210 4.38 1.51 -9.19
CA GLY A 210 5.02 2.80 -9.36
C GLY A 210 6.54 2.76 -9.52
N ALA A 211 7.21 3.76 -8.95
CA ALA A 211 8.64 4.02 -9.12
C ALA A 211 9.58 2.95 -8.54
N ALA A 212 9.06 2.02 -7.73
CA ALA A 212 9.86 1.05 -6.98
C ALA A 212 9.63 -0.41 -7.40
N LEU A 213 9.13 -0.64 -8.61
CA LEU A 213 8.94 -1.99 -9.14
C LEU A 213 10.23 -2.83 -9.07
N GLY A 214 10.16 -4.00 -8.40
CA GLY A 214 11.27 -4.95 -8.30
C GLY A 214 12.41 -4.51 -7.37
N VAL A 215 12.17 -3.54 -6.48
CA VAL A 215 13.16 -3.07 -5.50
C VAL A 215 12.96 -3.79 -4.17
N ASP A 216 13.96 -4.56 -3.73
CA ASP A 216 13.86 -5.35 -2.49
C ASP A 216 13.89 -4.51 -1.21
N VAL A 217 14.75 -3.47 -1.17
CA VAL A 217 14.87 -2.56 -0.02
C VAL A 217 14.57 -1.14 -0.47
N LEU A 218 13.45 -0.62 -0.02
CA LEU A 218 12.89 0.64 -0.44
C LEU A 218 12.43 1.45 0.77
N VAL A 219 12.61 2.74 0.67
CA VAL A 219 12.02 3.75 1.57
C VAL A 219 11.13 4.66 0.76
N CYS A 220 9.86 4.76 1.14
CA CYS A 220 8.93 5.77 0.60
C CYS A 220 8.75 6.86 1.66
N LEU A 221 9.30 8.04 1.39
CA LEU A 221 9.21 9.21 2.26
C LEU A 221 8.06 10.09 1.79
N THR A 222 6.98 10.15 2.56
CA THR A 222 5.82 10.99 2.25
C THR A 222 5.92 12.31 2.98
N VAL A 223 5.96 13.41 2.22
CA VAL A 223 6.04 14.78 2.76
C VAL A 223 4.88 15.60 2.22
N GLY A 224 4.06 16.12 3.14
CA GLY A 224 2.86 16.89 2.82
C GLY A 224 2.38 17.72 3.99
N THR A 225 1.15 17.51 4.47
CA THR A 225 0.64 18.14 5.70
C THR A 225 1.43 17.68 6.92
N GLY A 226 1.85 16.42 6.95
CA GLY A 226 2.77 15.79 7.88
C GLY A 226 3.95 15.17 7.14
N ILE A 227 4.77 14.43 7.88
CA ILE A 227 5.86 13.63 7.35
C ILE A 227 5.69 12.18 7.81
N GLY A 228 5.77 11.22 6.88
CA GLY A 228 5.67 9.80 7.15
C GLY A 228 6.65 9.00 6.30
N MET A 229 6.84 7.73 6.64
CA MET A 229 7.74 6.86 5.91
C MET A 229 7.23 5.43 5.93
N GLY A 230 7.12 4.83 4.75
CA GLY A 230 6.89 3.39 4.59
C GLY A 230 8.19 2.68 4.21
N LEU A 231 8.39 1.49 4.76
CA LEU A 231 9.61 0.69 4.59
C LEU A 231 9.27 -0.67 3.98
N LEU A 232 9.94 -1.04 2.89
CA LEU A 232 9.93 -2.42 2.41
C LEU A 232 11.33 -3.04 2.56
N VAL A 233 11.37 -4.25 3.09
CA VAL A 233 12.57 -5.07 3.22
C VAL A 233 12.28 -6.44 2.62
N ALA A 234 13.12 -6.88 1.71
CA ALA A 234 12.90 -8.09 0.91
C ALA A 234 11.53 -8.07 0.18
N GLY A 235 11.16 -6.90 -0.38
CA GLY A 235 9.89 -6.70 -1.08
C GLY A 235 8.64 -6.74 -0.20
N ARG A 236 8.79 -6.77 1.13
CA ARG A 236 7.68 -6.85 2.09
C ARG A 236 7.65 -5.65 3.02
N LEU A 237 6.45 -5.18 3.34
CA LEU A 237 6.24 -4.09 4.28
C LEU A 237 6.82 -4.43 5.67
N PHE A 238 7.73 -3.58 6.15
CA PHE A 238 8.35 -3.71 7.46
C PHE A 238 7.65 -2.79 8.47
N ARG A 239 6.89 -3.39 9.37
CA ARG A 239 6.10 -2.67 10.40
C ARG A 239 6.84 -2.50 11.73
N GLY A 240 7.92 -3.26 11.96
CA GLY A 240 8.57 -3.31 13.27
C GLY A 240 7.74 -4.06 14.32
N ALA A 241 8.24 -4.07 15.55
CA ALA A 241 7.65 -4.84 16.66
C ALA A 241 6.28 -4.28 17.13
N HIS A 242 6.04 -2.98 16.95
CA HIS A 242 4.86 -2.28 17.46
C HIS A 242 4.06 -1.60 16.34
N GLY A 243 4.32 -1.93 15.06
CA GLY A 243 3.67 -1.28 13.93
C GLY A 243 4.16 0.15 13.64
N ALA A 244 5.15 0.64 14.37
CA ALA A 244 5.61 2.03 14.33
C ALA A 244 6.95 2.22 13.57
N ALA A 245 7.39 1.24 12.78
CA ALA A 245 8.53 1.44 11.91
C ALA A 245 8.19 2.52 10.88
N GLY A 246 9.09 3.48 10.69
CA GLY A 246 8.82 4.59 9.77
C GLY A 246 8.24 5.85 10.42
N GLU A 247 7.99 5.86 11.72
CA GLU A 247 7.51 7.04 12.47
C GLU A 247 8.60 8.11 12.63
N ILE A 248 9.08 8.62 11.50
CA ILE A 248 10.15 9.62 11.42
C ILE A 248 9.76 11.01 11.90
N ALA A 249 8.47 11.28 12.06
CA ALA A 249 7.95 12.53 12.63
C ALA A 249 8.60 12.87 13.98
N ASP A 250 8.96 11.83 14.76
CA ASP A 250 9.58 11.97 16.07
C ASP A 250 11.11 11.96 16.07
N LEU A 251 11.77 11.85 14.92
CA LEU A 251 13.23 11.96 14.89
C LEU A 251 13.67 13.27 15.55
N PRO A 252 14.68 13.22 16.44
CA PRO A 252 15.19 14.41 17.09
C PRO A 252 15.78 15.34 16.04
N TYR A 253 15.22 16.53 15.92
CA TYR A 253 15.69 17.59 15.04
C TYR A 253 15.60 18.95 15.75
N GLY A 254 16.73 19.64 15.86
CA GLY A 254 16.81 20.89 16.62
C GLY A 254 16.71 20.69 18.14
N PRO A 255 16.41 21.76 18.91
CA PRO A 255 16.27 21.70 20.35
C PRO A 255 15.11 20.77 20.76
N MET A 256 15.41 19.78 21.62
CA MET A 256 14.36 18.89 22.14
C MET A 256 13.39 19.65 23.02
N PRO A 257 12.07 19.51 22.83
CA PRO A 257 11.08 20.11 23.71
C PRO A 257 11.23 19.55 25.14
N SER A 258 11.46 20.41 26.10
CA SER A 258 11.46 20.03 27.52
C SER A 258 10.04 20.09 28.07
N GLY A 259 9.52 18.95 28.53
CA GLY A 259 8.23 18.85 29.22
C GLY A 259 7.39 17.64 28.78
N ALA A 260 7.06 16.78 29.75
CA ALA A 260 6.10 15.69 29.53
C ALA A 260 4.69 16.26 29.38
N GLY A 261 3.99 15.96 28.29
CA GLY A 261 2.54 16.05 28.26
C GLY A 261 1.85 16.81 27.16
N ALA A 262 2.51 17.34 26.13
CA ALA A 262 1.79 17.90 24.99
C ALA A 262 1.77 16.90 23.82
N ARG A 263 0.58 16.50 23.37
CA ARG A 263 0.33 15.91 22.06
C ARG A 263 0.71 16.94 20.98
N ARG A 264 1.98 17.04 20.65
CA ARG A 264 2.53 17.96 19.64
C ARG A 264 2.96 17.13 18.45
N PRO A 265 2.95 17.71 17.24
CA PRO A 265 3.72 17.15 16.13
C PRO A 265 5.13 16.87 16.59
N GLY A 266 5.72 15.77 16.12
CA GLY A 266 7.10 15.42 16.46
C GLY A 266 8.11 16.49 16.02
N PRO A 267 9.34 16.50 16.54
CA PRO A 267 10.34 17.51 16.19
C PRO A 267 10.61 17.57 14.69
N MET A 268 10.75 16.44 14.01
CA MET A 268 10.98 16.40 12.58
C MET A 268 9.75 16.84 11.77
N GLU A 269 8.55 16.46 12.17
CA GLU A 269 7.32 16.94 11.52
C GLU A 269 7.20 18.46 11.64
N THR A 270 7.48 19.00 12.84
CA THR A 270 7.48 20.46 13.05
C THR A 270 8.49 21.19 12.17
N ALA A 271 9.63 20.54 11.85
CA ALA A 271 10.70 21.13 11.06
C ALA A 271 10.48 21.03 9.54
N ALA A 272 9.85 19.93 9.05
CA ALA A 272 9.83 19.60 7.63
C ALA A 272 8.44 19.40 7.02
N ALA A 273 7.35 19.50 7.79
CA ALA A 273 6.00 19.42 7.22
C ALA A 273 5.61 20.72 6.50
N GLY A 274 4.55 20.66 5.70
CA GLY A 274 4.14 21.75 4.83
C GLY A 274 3.94 23.11 5.48
N GLN A 275 3.57 23.14 6.76
CA GLN A 275 3.47 24.40 7.52
C GLN A 275 4.85 25.03 7.74
N ALA A 276 5.88 24.24 8.02
CA ALA A 276 7.25 24.72 8.21
C ALA A 276 7.80 25.40 6.93
N VAL A 277 7.53 24.81 5.76
CA VAL A 277 7.89 25.40 4.46
C VAL A 277 7.21 26.77 4.28
N VAL A 278 5.94 26.89 4.63
CA VAL A 278 5.20 28.17 4.54
C VAL A 278 5.76 29.20 5.52
N ASP A 279 6.10 28.81 6.74
CA ASP A 279 6.61 29.71 7.77
C ASP A 279 8.04 30.18 7.42
N ALA A 280 8.88 29.29 6.90
CA ALA A 280 10.20 29.66 6.39
C ALA A 280 10.10 30.68 5.22
N ALA A 281 9.17 30.47 4.30
CA ALA A 281 8.92 31.40 3.20
C ALA A 281 8.47 32.78 3.71
N ARG A 282 7.58 32.82 4.69
CA ARG A 282 7.12 34.06 5.32
C ARG A 282 8.24 34.79 6.05
N ALA A 283 9.12 34.07 6.75
CA ALA A 283 10.29 34.66 7.42
C ALA A 283 11.23 35.37 6.43
N LEU A 284 11.26 34.92 5.18
CA LEU A 284 12.00 35.58 4.09
C LEU A 284 11.18 36.66 3.34
N GLY A 285 9.98 37.01 3.86
CA GLY A 285 9.10 38.03 3.28
C GLY A 285 8.34 37.57 2.01
N LEU A 286 8.19 36.26 1.81
CA LEU A 286 7.36 35.74 0.72
C LEU A 286 5.89 35.69 1.13
N THR A 287 5.00 36.04 0.21
CA THR A 287 3.56 35.87 0.40
C THR A 287 3.15 34.48 -0.13
N ALA A 288 3.26 33.45 0.72
CA ALA A 288 2.85 32.10 0.41
C ALA A 288 1.71 31.67 1.34
N ARG A 289 0.67 31.02 0.77
CA ARG A 289 -0.48 30.47 1.50
C ARG A 289 -0.35 28.96 1.71
N SER A 290 0.49 28.33 0.91
CA SER A 290 0.73 26.89 0.91
C SER A 290 2.16 26.57 0.49
N ALA A 291 2.66 25.38 0.85
CA ALA A 291 3.93 24.89 0.35
C ALA A 291 3.94 24.85 -1.20
N LYS A 292 2.81 24.50 -1.83
CA LYS A 292 2.67 24.52 -3.30
C LYS A 292 2.99 25.89 -3.91
N ASP A 293 2.63 27.00 -3.23
CA ASP A 293 2.98 28.34 -3.69
C ASP A 293 4.49 28.56 -3.65
N VAL A 294 5.18 28.07 -2.59
CA VAL A 294 6.63 28.19 -2.44
C VAL A 294 7.35 27.43 -3.55
N PHE A 295 6.97 26.18 -3.81
CA PHE A 295 7.56 25.38 -4.89
C PHE A 295 7.29 25.99 -6.28
N ARG A 296 6.13 26.58 -6.49
CA ARG A 296 5.82 27.30 -7.73
C ARG A 296 6.71 28.54 -7.92
N LEU A 297 6.96 29.32 -6.85
CA LEU A 297 7.84 30.47 -6.87
C LEU A 297 9.30 30.06 -7.10
N ALA A 298 9.75 28.98 -6.49
CA ALA A 298 11.10 28.44 -6.70
C ALA A 298 11.31 28.02 -8.17
N ARG A 299 10.33 27.36 -8.79
CA ARG A 299 10.38 27.04 -10.24
C ARG A 299 10.40 28.27 -11.12
N ALA A 300 9.80 29.38 -10.67
CA ALA A 300 9.84 30.67 -11.36
C ALA A 300 11.15 31.45 -11.13
N GLY A 301 12.08 30.91 -10.33
CA GLY A 301 13.40 31.53 -10.08
C GLY A 301 13.42 32.56 -8.95
N ASP A 302 12.41 32.64 -8.08
CA ASP A 302 12.50 33.49 -6.89
C ASP A 302 13.56 32.93 -5.93
N GLU A 303 14.65 33.66 -5.76
CA GLU A 303 15.81 33.22 -4.99
C GLU A 303 15.50 32.91 -3.51
N ARG A 304 14.53 33.60 -2.92
CA ARG A 304 14.08 33.32 -1.54
C ARG A 304 13.32 32.01 -1.46
N ALA A 305 12.47 31.74 -2.45
CA ALA A 305 11.76 30.47 -2.54
C ALA A 305 12.73 29.30 -2.80
N VAL A 306 13.72 29.49 -3.66
CA VAL A 306 14.80 28.50 -3.90
C VAL A 306 15.53 28.18 -2.60
N ARG A 307 15.91 29.19 -1.79
CA ARG A 307 16.55 28.94 -0.47
C ARG A 307 15.65 28.12 0.47
N VAL A 308 14.35 28.43 0.54
CA VAL A 308 13.43 27.66 1.36
C VAL A 308 13.37 26.19 0.92
N VAL A 309 13.36 25.93 -0.39
CA VAL A 309 13.37 24.57 -0.93
C VAL A 309 14.68 23.84 -0.66
N GLU A 310 15.83 24.54 -0.73
CA GLU A 310 17.14 23.97 -0.38
C GLU A 310 17.22 23.63 1.12
N GLU A 311 16.76 24.51 2.01
CA GLU A 311 16.65 24.23 3.45
C GLU A 311 15.75 23.04 3.75
N GLU A 312 14.63 22.91 3.04
CA GLU A 312 13.75 21.75 3.17
C GLU A 312 14.45 20.48 2.71
N ALA A 313 15.16 20.53 1.59
CA ALA A 313 15.91 19.38 1.08
C ALA A 313 17.03 18.93 2.06
N GLU A 314 17.68 19.84 2.77
CA GLU A 314 18.67 19.51 3.80
C GLU A 314 18.02 18.76 4.99
N LYS A 315 16.83 19.18 5.42
CA LYS A 315 16.08 18.49 6.48
C LYS A 315 15.67 17.08 6.05
N LEU A 316 15.19 16.93 4.82
CA LEU A 316 14.87 15.61 4.26
C LEU A 316 16.12 14.74 4.08
N ALA A 317 17.26 15.32 3.72
CA ALA A 317 18.54 14.63 3.65
C ALA A 317 18.98 14.12 5.03
N TYR A 318 18.74 14.88 6.11
CA TYR A 318 18.96 14.40 7.48
C TYR A 318 18.18 13.13 7.77
N VAL A 319 16.86 13.10 7.44
CA VAL A 319 16.03 11.89 7.60
C VAL A 319 16.59 10.72 6.80
N VAL A 320 16.93 10.97 5.51
CA VAL A 320 17.46 9.92 4.63
C VAL A 320 18.81 9.41 5.14
N SER A 321 19.69 10.28 5.67
CA SER A 321 20.98 9.85 6.23
C SER A 321 20.80 8.92 7.43
N ALA A 322 19.86 9.26 8.34
CA ALA A 322 19.57 8.44 9.52
C ALA A 322 19.02 7.05 9.12
N VAL A 323 18.13 7.01 8.13
CA VAL A 323 17.54 5.76 7.64
C VAL A 323 18.58 4.93 6.87
N THR A 324 19.42 5.58 6.06
CA THR A 324 20.49 4.91 5.30
C THR A 324 21.50 4.24 6.23
N ALA A 325 21.84 4.89 7.34
CA ALA A 325 22.74 4.31 8.34
C ALA A 325 22.21 3.01 9.00
N VAL A 326 20.92 2.74 8.94
CA VAL A 326 20.27 1.57 9.58
C VAL A 326 19.85 0.53 8.57
N LEU A 327 19.29 0.95 7.41
CA LEU A 327 18.65 0.06 6.44
C LEU A 327 19.43 -0.12 5.15
N ASP A 328 20.34 0.81 4.83
CA ASP A 328 21.08 0.86 3.55
C ASP A 328 20.15 0.63 2.33
N PRO A 329 19.10 1.46 2.14
CA PRO A 329 18.13 1.24 1.08
C PRO A 329 18.74 1.56 -0.28
N ARG A 330 18.37 0.79 -1.29
CA ARG A 330 18.74 1.07 -2.67
C ARG A 330 18.06 2.34 -3.20
N LEU A 331 16.79 2.56 -2.81
CA LEU A 331 15.93 3.58 -3.39
C LEU A 331 15.15 4.34 -2.32
N ILE A 332 15.12 5.66 -2.46
CA ILE A 332 14.22 6.58 -1.76
C ILE A 332 13.19 7.10 -2.75
N VAL A 333 11.91 6.81 -2.52
CA VAL A 333 10.81 7.40 -3.27
C VAL A 333 10.25 8.57 -2.49
N LEU A 334 10.15 9.75 -3.11
CA LEU A 334 9.55 10.93 -2.53
C LEU A 334 8.08 11.03 -2.92
N GLY A 335 7.19 10.85 -1.95
CA GLY A 335 5.73 10.93 -2.08
C GLY A 335 5.12 12.13 -1.36
N GLY A 336 3.81 12.28 -1.50
CA GLY A 336 3.07 13.40 -0.91
C GLY A 336 3.23 14.72 -1.69
N GLY A 337 2.48 15.74 -1.26
CA GLY A 337 2.39 17.00 -2.02
C GLY A 337 3.67 17.83 -2.07
N ILE A 338 4.58 17.65 -1.12
CA ILE A 338 5.94 18.25 -1.12
C ILE A 338 6.90 17.31 -1.84
N GLY A 339 6.93 16.04 -1.46
CA GLY A 339 7.83 15.05 -2.06
C GLY A 339 7.67 14.91 -3.59
N GLY A 340 6.46 15.11 -4.11
CA GLY A 340 6.19 15.17 -5.55
C GLY A 340 6.95 16.26 -6.31
N ASN A 341 7.68 17.18 -5.61
CA ASN A 341 8.56 18.15 -6.22
C ASN A 341 10.03 17.68 -6.23
N ALA A 342 10.27 16.40 -6.48
CA ALA A 342 11.61 15.81 -6.51
C ALA A 342 12.54 16.49 -7.54
N ASP A 343 12.00 17.10 -8.58
CA ASP A 343 12.73 17.96 -9.54
C ASP A 343 13.54 19.08 -8.85
N LEU A 344 12.99 19.64 -7.76
CA LEU A 344 13.65 20.70 -6.97
C LEU A 344 14.38 20.15 -5.73
N LEU A 345 13.91 19.03 -5.16
CA LEU A 345 14.41 18.49 -3.90
C LEU A 345 15.57 17.51 -4.07
N ALA A 346 15.52 16.61 -5.06
CA ALA A 346 16.47 15.50 -5.16
C ALA A 346 17.93 15.96 -5.39
N GLY A 347 18.14 17.02 -6.14
CA GLY A 347 19.46 17.59 -6.37
C GLY A 347 20.13 18.09 -5.08
N PRO A 348 19.53 19.05 -4.36
CA PRO A 348 20.02 19.51 -3.07
C PRO A 348 20.17 18.40 -2.04
N MET A 349 19.19 17.46 -1.94
CA MET A 349 19.29 16.30 -1.04
C MET A 349 20.54 15.47 -1.32
N ARG A 350 20.81 15.12 -2.60
CA ARG A 350 22.02 14.35 -2.96
C ARG A 350 23.30 15.08 -2.59
N ARG A 351 23.37 16.42 -2.77
CA ARG A 351 24.53 17.20 -2.35
C ARG A 351 24.76 17.15 -0.84
N ALA A 352 23.69 17.30 -0.05
CA ALA A 352 23.78 17.25 1.40
C ALA A 352 24.16 15.85 1.89
N LEU A 353 23.61 14.79 1.30
CA LEU A 353 23.92 13.40 1.62
C LEU A 353 25.36 13.02 1.27
N ALA A 354 25.86 13.43 0.11
CA ALA A 354 27.23 13.16 -0.31
C ALA A 354 28.29 13.74 0.64
N ALA A 355 27.94 14.77 1.41
CA ALA A 355 28.81 15.35 2.43
C ALA A 355 28.78 14.56 3.76
N THR A 356 27.80 13.66 3.96
CA THR A 356 27.54 13.03 5.27
C THR A 356 27.61 11.50 5.26
N ILE A 357 27.30 10.85 4.14
CA ILE A 357 27.27 9.39 4.03
C ILE A 357 28.10 8.90 2.83
N PRO A 358 28.77 7.72 2.95
CA PRO A 358 29.65 7.21 1.90
C PRO A 358 28.91 6.71 0.65
N ALA A 359 27.67 6.24 0.79
CA ALA A 359 26.84 5.73 -0.30
C ALA A 359 25.50 6.44 -0.28
N VAL A 360 25.22 7.23 -1.31
CA VAL A 360 23.94 7.94 -1.45
C VAL A 360 22.95 7.07 -2.21
N PRO A 361 21.77 6.76 -1.63
CA PRO A 361 20.74 6.00 -2.33
C PRO A 361 20.19 6.77 -3.54
N ASP A 362 19.59 6.06 -4.49
CA ASP A 362 18.83 6.71 -5.55
C ASP A 362 17.63 7.44 -4.96
N ILE A 363 17.38 8.67 -5.41
CA ILE A 363 16.24 9.50 -4.95
C ILE A 363 15.39 9.83 -6.16
N VAL A 364 14.11 9.41 -6.14
CA VAL A 364 13.16 9.63 -7.24
C VAL A 364 11.83 10.16 -6.75
N ALA A 365 11.05 10.77 -7.64
CA ALA A 365 9.64 11.06 -7.37
C ALA A 365 8.81 9.79 -7.38
N GLY A 366 7.79 9.71 -6.53
CA GLY A 366 6.72 8.73 -6.65
C GLY A 366 5.94 8.95 -7.95
N GLN A 367 5.53 7.86 -8.60
CA GLN A 367 4.83 7.88 -9.88
C GLN A 367 3.30 7.92 -9.72
N LEU A 368 2.79 7.41 -8.61
CA LEU A 368 1.35 7.26 -8.38
C LEU A 368 0.69 8.52 -7.79
N GLY A 369 1.47 9.47 -7.30
CA GLY A 369 0.97 10.73 -6.77
C GLY A 369 -0.07 10.54 -5.65
N GLU A 370 -1.26 11.12 -5.83
CA GLU A 370 -2.36 11.02 -4.84
C GLU A 370 -3.02 9.63 -4.80
N ASP A 371 -2.78 8.78 -5.77
CA ASP A 371 -3.34 7.42 -5.84
C ASP A 371 -2.45 6.36 -5.18
N ALA A 372 -1.26 6.72 -4.70
CA ALA A 372 -0.30 5.77 -4.16
C ALA A 372 -0.85 4.95 -2.97
N VAL A 373 -1.56 5.60 -2.04
CA VAL A 373 -2.18 4.93 -0.89
C VAL A 373 -3.27 3.97 -1.34
N LEU A 374 -4.14 4.42 -2.25
CA LEU A 374 -5.23 3.59 -2.80
C LEU A 374 -4.69 2.38 -3.57
N ALA A 375 -3.67 2.58 -4.40
CA ALA A 375 -2.98 1.51 -5.12
C ALA A 375 -2.35 0.49 -4.16
N GLY A 376 -1.71 0.95 -3.10
CA GLY A 376 -1.16 0.08 -2.05
C GLY A 376 -2.24 -0.67 -1.28
N ALA A 377 -3.37 -0.04 -1.01
CA ALA A 377 -4.52 -0.70 -0.38
C ALA A 377 -5.07 -1.83 -1.26
N ILE A 378 -5.24 -1.58 -2.57
CA ILE A 378 -5.66 -2.61 -3.53
C ILE A 378 -4.63 -3.73 -3.62
N ALA A 379 -3.33 -3.41 -3.75
CA ALA A 379 -2.27 -4.42 -3.82
C ALA A 379 -2.26 -5.33 -2.57
N THR A 380 -2.34 -4.72 -1.38
CA THR A 380 -2.42 -5.47 -0.11
C THR A 380 -3.69 -6.31 -0.02
N ALA A 381 -4.83 -5.80 -0.47
CA ALA A 381 -6.09 -6.52 -0.46
C ALA A 381 -6.07 -7.71 -1.44
N LEU A 382 -5.42 -7.57 -2.60
CA LEU A 382 -5.25 -8.64 -3.58
C LEU A 382 -4.41 -9.79 -3.04
N ASP A 383 -3.33 -9.51 -2.32
CA ASP A 383 -2.49 -10.55 -1.70
C ASP A 383 -3.33 -11.41 -0.72
N THR A 384 -4.12 -10.74 0.13
CA THR A 384 -5.03 -11.41 1.07
C THR A 384 -6.15 -12.17 0.34
N ALA A 385 -6.81 -11.53 -0.64
CA ALA A 385 -7.97 -12.08 -1.33
C ALA A 385 -7.61 -13.32 -2.15
N ARG A 386 -6.45 -13.36 -2.79
CA ARG A 386 -6.01 -14.48 -3.61
C ARG A 386 -5.90 -15.77 -2.82
N ASP A 387 -5.40 -15.69 -1.59
CA ASP A 387 -5.33 -16.82 -0.68
C ASP A 387 -6.72 -17.21 -0.17
N LEU A 388 -7.52 -16.26 0.29
CA LEU A 388 -8.87 -16.50 0.80
C LEU A 388 -9.81 -17.12 -0.24
N VAL A 389 -9.78 -16.65 -1.48
CA VAL A 389 -10.62 -17.20 -2.55
C VAL A 389 -10.21 -18.63 -2.89
N PHE A 390 -8.92 -18.92 -2.91
CA PHE A 390 -8.41 -20.27 -3.12
C PHE A 390 -8.86 -21.20 -2.00
N ASP A 391 -8.67 -20.80 -0.73
CA ASP A 391 -9.03 -21.62 0.44
C ASP A 391 -10.55 -21.87 0.56
N ARG A 392 -11.38 -20.91 0.16
CA ARG A 392 -12.85 -21.02 0.19
C ARG A 392 -13.42 -21.86 -0.95
N ARG A 393 -12.85 -21.73 -2.14
CA ARG A 393 -13.32 -22.41 -3.35
C ARG A 393 -12.46 -23.62 -3.73
N GLY A 394 -11.24 -23.72 -3.19
CA GLY A 394 -10.38 -24.89 -3.30
C GLY A 394 -10.91 -26.10 -2.54
N LEU A 395 -10.23 -27.22 -2.63
CA LEU A 395 -10.56 -28.41 -1.85
C LEU A 395 -10.48 -28.08 -0.35
N PRO A 396 -11.51 -28.43 0.45
CA PRO A 396 -11.52 -28.10 1.86
C PRO A 396 -10.25 -28.63 2.51
N HIS A 397 -9.53 -27.74 3.23
CA HIS A 397 -8.61 -28.17 4.25
C HIS A 397 -9.44 -29.02 5.21
N THR A 398 -9.18 -30.32 5.27
CA THR A 398 -9.63 -31.10 6.42
C THR A 398 -8.94 -30.48 7.61
N ALA A 399 -9.65 -29.56 8.29
CA ALA A 399 -9.29 -29.11 9.61
C ALA A 399 -9.14 -30.39 10.43
N GLY A 400 -7.92 -30.70 10.87
CA GLY A 400 -7.66 -31.84 11.70
C GLY A 400 -8.54 -31.78 12.93
N ALA A 401 -9.27 -32.89 13.15
CA ALA A 401 -9.93 -33.16 14.39
C ALA A 401 -8.93 -33.25 15.55
#